data_c9ee21aaa64b27d24e95bcaa00fb1b60
#
_entry.id   c9ee21aaa64b27d24e95bcaa00fb1b60
#
_cell.length_a   1.000
_cell.length_b   1.000
_cell.length_c   1.000
_cell.angle_alpha   90.00
_cell.angle_beta   90.00
_cell.angle_gamma   90.00
#
_symmetry.space_group_name_H-M   'P 1'
#
loop_
_entity.id
_entity.type
_entity.pdbx_description
1 polymer ?
#
loop_
_entity_poly.entity_id
_entity_poly.type
_entity_poly.pdbx_seq_one_letter_code
_entity_poly.pdbx_strand_id
1 'polypeptide(L)'
;MSGSPAKWKRGLLIAACIILGVPLVLFLGLMATITIMYGPTYAYRVLVYNEATIQDYQRVFPSRAVSNQPPPFIFTRAEQPLTIGQLCFTYPAGNTQTIDFEPYLAQSDSTAFIVIKDDTVLYEKYLNGYSQDSVQRSFSMAKSITSTLVGLAVQDGYIHSLDDKMVGYLPELKGRGLDEMTIRDLLVMNSGIAFNLLPKDAFILSQPFYDEALMYYLPNTRSHILKLHAGREPVGAYFLYDDYYPLLEALIIERTSHKTISAYTEEKLWTQLGMEYPASWSLDSEQDGFEQAASGFNARAIDFAKFGRLFLKDGIWEGRQILPIGWGKEATSPDPNDKRPWMNDPNWKDAGGYYKYHWWGIVNEDGTYDYTATGSPGGQIIYISPSHNAIVVHNGASGDPMVWAMIARSIVHGLK
;
A
#
# COMPACT_ATOMS: atom_id res chain seq x y z
N MET A 1 15.34 49.01 46.11
CA MET A 1 15.30 49.30 44.67
C MET A 1 14.02 48.69 44.10
N SER A 2 12.91 49.44 44.12
CA SER A 2 11.63 48.99 43.60
C SER A 2 11.49 49.33 42.12
N GLY A 3 11.73 48.36 41.26
CA GLY A 3 11.44 48.53 39.85
C GLY A 3 9.93 48.83 39.66
N SER A 4 9.63 49.91 38.94
CA SER A 4 8.24 50.36 38.72
C SER A 4 7.42 49.26 38.05
N PRO A 5 6.16 48.96 38.53
CA PRO A 5 5.32 47.90 38.01
C PRO A 5 5.00 48.03 36.51
N ALA A 6 5.17 49.20 35.93
CA ALA A 6 5.01 49.48 34.50
C ALA A 6 6.16 48.88 33.64
N LYS A 7 7.38 48.87 34.13
CA LYS A 7 8.55 48.27 33.41
C LYS A 7 8.46 46.76 33.36
N TRP A 8 8.01 46.12 34.44
CA TRP A 8 7.85 44.67 34.51
C TRP A 8 6.70 44.17 33.58
N LYS A 9 5.56 44.87 33.58
CA LYS A 9 4.44 44.56 32.66
C LYS A 9 4.88 44.72 31.19
N ARG A 10 5.64 45.74 30.86
CA ARG A 10 6.18 45.95 29.51
C ARG A 10 7.16 44.84 29.10
N GLY A 11 8.03 44.40 30.02
CA GLY A 11 8.94 43.27 29.78
C GLY A 11 8.22 41.96 29.54
N LEU A 12 7.16 41.69 30.33
CA LEU A 12 6.30 40.50 30.12
C LEU A 12 5.54 40.53 28.78
N LEU A 13 5.05 41.68 28.38
CA LEU A 13 4.35 41.86 27.11
C LEU A 13 5.31 41.61 25.92
N ILE A 14 6.51 42.17 25.99
CA ILE A 14 7.54 41.94 24.95
C ILE A 14 7.94 40.46 24.92
N ALA A 15 8.18 39.84 26.08
CA ALA A 15 8.50 38.43 26.14
C ALA A 15 7.35 37.57 25.58
N ALA A 16 6.09 37.84 25.91
CA ALA A 16 4.93 37.16 25.36
C ALA A 16 4.79 37.34 23.83
N CYS A 17 5.04 38.56 23.32
CA CYS A 17 5.05 38.85 21.89
C CYS A 17 6.15 38.06 21.16
N ILE A 18 7.34 37.95 21.76
CA ILE A 18 8.43 37.13 21.18
C ILE A 18 8.11 35.64 21.23
N ILE A 19 7.65 35.14 22.38
CA ILE A 19 7.36 33.70 22.57
C ILE A 19 6.23 33.22 21.65
N LEU A 20 5.20 34.05 21.41
CA LEU A 20 4.06 33.68 20.57
C LEU A 20 4.20 34.15 19.11
N GLY A 21 4.78 35.35 18.92
CA GLY A 21 4.87 35.99 17.62
C GLY A 21 5.93 35.33 16.71
N VAL A 22 7.10 34.96 17.25
CA VAL A 22 8.15 34.35 16.44
C VAL A 22 7.73 32.98 15.90
N PRO A 23 7.19 32.03 16.70
CA PRO A 23 6.69 30.77 16.18
C PRO A 23 5.56 30.95 15.16
N LEU A 24 4.66 31.91 15.37
CA LEU A 24 3.59 32.19 14.42
C LEU A 24 4.13 32.68 13.07
N VAL A 25 5.09 33.60 13.07
CA VAL A 25 5.71 34.10 11.83
C VAL A 25 6.46 32.99 11.11
N LEU A 26 7.19 32.13 11.83
CA LEU A 26 7.87 30.97 11.26
C LEU A 26 6.88 29.97 10.66
N PHE A 27 5.79 29.68 11.35
CA PHE A 27 4.73 28.81 10.86
C PHE A 27 4.06 29.37 9.60
N LEU A 28 3.69 30.65 9.60
CA LEU A 28 3.13 31.31 8.41
C LEU A 28 4.10 31.33 7.24
N GLY A 29 5.38 31.55 7.50
CA GLY A 29 6.45 31.47 6.51
C GLY A 29 6.57 30.06 5.92
N LEU A 30 6.53 29.03 6.76
CA LEU A 30 6.55 27.62 6.33
C LEU A 30 5.33 27.31 5.45
N MET A 31 4.11 27.67 5.90
CA MET A 31 2.89 27.43 5.14
C MET A 31 2.88 28.19 3.81
N ALA A 32 3.39 29.43 3.78
CA ALA A 32 3.57 30.17 2.53
C ALA A 32 4.54 29.46 1.58
N THR A 33 5.67 28.95 2.09
CA THR A 33 6.63 28.18 1.29
C THR A 33 6.01 26.94 0.70
N ILE A 34 5.33 26.12 1.51
CA ILE A 34 4.62 24.90 1.04
C ILE A 34 3.57 25.25 -0.01
N THR A 35 2.81 26.34 0.22
CA THR A 35 1.77 26.78 -0.72
C THR A 35 2.37 27.23 -2.06
N ILE A 36 3.49 27.94 -2.04
CA ILE A 36 4.20 28.38 -3.27
C ILE A 36 4.77 27.19 -4.03
N MET A 37 5.35 26.21 -3.32
CA MET A 37 6.02 25.06 -3.95
C MET A 37 5.01 24.02 -4.49
N TYR A 38 3.96 23.72 -3.73
CA TYR A 38 3.09 22.56 -3.97
C TYR A 38 1.60 22.89 -4.13
N GLY A 39 1.24 24.14 -3.96
CA GLY A 39 -0.14 24.63 -4.09
C GLY A 39 -0.95 24.61 -2.78
N PRO A 40 -2.07 25.35 -2.75
CA PRO A 40 -2.87 25.54 -1.54
C PRO A 40 -3.56 24.25 -1.08
N THR A 41 -3.99 23.39 -1.98
CA THR A 41 -4.64 22.10 -1.64
C THR A 41 -3.68 21.19 -0.89
N TYR A 42 -2.44 21.08 -1.35
CA TYR A 42 -1.41 20.30 -0.65
C TYR A 42 -1.13 20.88 0.74
N ALA A 43 -0.90 22.20 0.82
CA ALA A 43 -0.66 22.89 2.09
C ALA A 43 -1.80 22.67 3.09
N TYR A 44 -3.05 22.74 2.64
CA TYR A 44 -4.22 22.46 3.46
C TYR A 44 -4.26 21.01 3.95
N ARG A 45 -4.05 20.03 3.03
CA ARG A 45 -4.09 18.60 3.38
C ARG A 45 -3.04 18.24 4.42
N VAL A 46 -1.80 18.69 4.25
CA VAL A 46 -0.71 18.44 5.20
C VAL A 46 -0.99 19.08 6.54
N LEU A 47 -1.53 20.31 6.57
CA LEU A 47 -1.85 21.02 7.80
C LEU A 47 -2.97 20.35 8.59
N VAL A 48 -4.04 19.91 7.89
CA VAL A 48 -5.28 19.46 8.53
C VAL A 48 -5.27 17.97 8.82
N TYR A 49 -4.70 17.17 7.92
CA TYR A 49 -4.76 15.71 8.00
C TYR A 49 -3.46 15.06 8.48
N ASN A 50 -2.33 15.73 8.32
CA ASN A 50 -0.98 15.40 8.84
C ASN A 50 -0.57 13.91 8.79
N GLU A 51 -1.41 13.00 9.28
CA GLU A 51 -1.19 11.54 9.28
C GLU A 51 -2.24 10.82 8.44
N ALA A 52 -1.80 9.79 7.73
CA ALA A 52 -2.68 8.95 6.93
C ALA A 52 -3.57 8.08 7.82
N THR A 53 -4.87 8.02 7.53
CA THR A 53 -5.84 7.24 8.28
C THR A 53 -6.73 6.38 7.38
N ILE A 54 -7.33 5.35 7.96
CA ILE A 54 -8.26 4.47 7.24
C ILE A 54 -9.56 5.18 6.80
N GLN A 55 -9.84 6.39 7.30
CA GLN A 55 -11.00 7.20 6.90
C GLN A 55 -10.69 8.18 5.76
N ASP A 56 -9.46 8.30 5.29
CA ASP A 56 -9.06 9.33 4.33
C ASP A 56 -9.76 9.18 2.97
N TYR A 57 -10.22 7.99 2.62
CA TYR A 57 -11.03 7.75 1.42
C TYR A 57 -12.38 8.48 1.45
N GLN A 58 -12.85 8.91 2.62
CA GLN A 58 -14.10 9.69 2.80
C GLN A 58 -13.83 11.16 3.13
N ARG A 59 -12.68 11.45 3.76
CA ARG A 59 -12.42 12.76 4.39
C ARG A 59 -11.47 13.63 3.57
N VAL A 60 -10.55 13.01 2.85
CA VAL A 60 -9.44 13.71 2.19
C VAL A 60 -9.55 13.64 0.67
N PHE A 61 -9.91 12.46 0.16
CA PHE A 61 -9.80 12.16 -1.26
C PHE A 61 -11.17 11.93 -1.90
N PRO A 62 -11.41 12.53 -3.07
CA PRO A 62 -12.51 12.08 -3.93
C PRO A 62 -12.25 10.63 -4.37
N SER A 63 -13.29 9.96 -4.84
CA SER A 63 -13.16 8.56 -5.27
C SER A 63 -13.91 8.30 -6.57
N ARG A 64 -13.45 7.30 -7.32
CA ARG A 64 -14.13 6.78 -8.51
C ARG A 64 -14.52 5.33 -8.24
N ALA A 65 -15.81 5.04 -8.45
CA ALA A 65 -16.36 3.72 -8.20
C ALA A 65 -15.78 2.67 -9.16
N VAL A 66 -15.75 1.43 -8.68
CA VAL A 66 -15.45 0.20 -9.41
C VAL A 66 -16.60 -0.75 -9.14
N SER A 67 -17.46 -0.97 -10.13
CA SER A 67 -18.66 -1.77 -9.98
C SER A 67 -18.33 -3.26 -9.85
N ASN A 68 -19.12 -3.99 -9.09
CA ASN A 68 -19.14 -5.45 -9.10
C ASN A 68 -20.21 -5.97 -10.09
N GLN A 69 -20.20 -7.26 -10.38
CA GLN A 69 -21.16 -7.89 -11.26
C GLN A 69 -21.82 -9.11 -10.58
N PRO A 70 -23.14 -9.15 -10.47
CA PRO A 70 -23.87 -10.31 -9.99
C PRO A 70 -23.82 -11.50 -10.97
N PRO A 71 -23.98 -12.76 -10.49
CA PRO A 71 -24.07 -13.12 -9.08
C PRO A 71 -22.70 -13.09 -8.39
N PRO A 72 -22.64 -12.77 -7.08
CA PRO A 72 -21.40 -12.84 -6.34
C PRO A 72 -20.98 -14.29 -6.09
N PHE A 73 -19.65 -14.50 -6.04
CA PHE A 73 -19.08 -15.72 -5.45
C PHE A 73 -19.17 -15.62 -3.93
N ILE A 74 -19.68 -16.65 -3.28
CA ILE A 74 -19.81 -16.70 -1.82
C ILE A 74 -18.96 -17.85 -1.28
N PHE A 75 -18.00 -17.54 -0.43
CA PHE A 75 -17.26 -18.55 0.31
C PHE A 75 -18.20 -19.37 1.20
N THR A 76 -17.99 -20.67 1.26
CA THR A 76 -18.65 -21.52 2.26
C THR A 76 -18.25 -21.06 3.67
N ARG A 77 -19.12 -21.21 4.65
CA ARG A 77 -18.77 -20.96 6.07
C ARG A 77 -18.73 -22.26 6.83
N ALA A 78 -17.71 -22.43 7.67
CA ALA A 78 -17.60 -23.60 8.52
C ALA A 78 -18.80 -23.68 9.48
N GLU A 79 -19.35 -24.87 9.69
CA GLU A 79 -20.43 -25.08 10.66
C GLU A 79 -19.99 -24.75 12.10
N GLN A 80 -18.72 -25.02 12.41
CA GLN A 80 -18.10 -24.63 13.67
C GLN A 80 -16.93 -23.70 13.37
N PRO A 81 -17.02 -22.44 13.79
CA PRO A 81 -15.91 -21.49 13.59
C PRO A 81 -14.63 -21.97 14.29
N LEU A 82 -13.49 -21.67 13.66
CA LEU A 82 -12.17 -21.93 14.21
C LEU A 82 -12.01 -21.14 15.52
N THR A 83 -11.56 -21.81 16.56
CA THR A 83 -11.11 -21.14 17.79
C THR A 83 -9.59 -20.98 17.72
N ILE A 84 -9.12 -19.76 17.74
CA ILE A 84 -7.69 -19.43 17.73
C ILE A 84 -7.30 -19.13 19.18
N GLY A 85 -6.48 -19.99 19.73
CA GLY A 85 -6.00 -19.86 21.10
C GLY A 85 -4.68 -19.07 21.20
N GLN A 86 -3.72 -19.67 21.91
CA GLN A 86 -2.39 -19.09 22.04
C GLN A 86 -1.58 -19.31 20.77
N LEU A 87 -0.95 -18.24 20.28
CA LEU A 87 -0.08 -18.25 19.10
C LEU A 87 1.35 -17.88 19.49
N CYS A 88 2.30 -18.61 18.92
CA CYS A 88 3.71 -18.29 19.00
C CYS A 88 4.20 -17.96 17.59
N PHE A 89 4.78 -16.79 17.42
CA PHE A 89 5.34 -16.36 16.14
C PHE A 89 6.67 -15.62 16.32
N THR A 90 7.51 -15.67 15.29
CA THR A 90 8.82 -15.02 15.31
C THR A 90 8.80 -13.84 14.34
N TYR A 91 9.20 -12.66 14.82
CA TYR A 91 9.38 -11.48 13.99
C TYR A 91 10.53 -11.67 13.00
N PRO A 92 10.51 -10.93 11.88
CA PRO A 92 11.65 -10.94 10.95
C PRO A 92 13.00 -10.61 11.62
N ALA A 93 12.99 -9.79 12.68
CA ALA A 93 14.19 -9.47 13.47
C ALA A 93 14.65 -10.59 14.43
N GLY A 94 14.03 -11.77 14.39
CA GLY A 94 14.41 -12.94 15.20
C GLY A 94 13.79 -13.02 16.60
N ASN A 95 13.03 -12.03 17.04
CA ASN A 95 12.36 -12.07 18.34
C ASN A 95 11.07 -12.90 18.28
N THR A 96 10.92 -13.86 19.21
CA THR A 96 9.71 -14.67 19.32
C THR A 96 8.75 -14.07 20.34
N GLN A 97 7.48 -14.03 20.00
CA GLN A 97 6.40 -13.58 20.88
C GLN A 97 5.30 -14.64 20.96
N THR A 98 4.73 -14.78 22.15
CA THR A 98 3.52 -15.57 22.39
C THR A 98 2.38 -14.64 22.78
N ILE A 99 1.23 -14.79 22.12
CA ILE A 99 0.02 -14.01 22.39
C ILE A 99 -1.18 -14.92 22.61
N ASP A 100 -2.13 -14.47 23.42
CA ASP A 100 -3.49 -15.00 23.40
C ASP A 100 -4.26 -14.26 22.32
N PHE A 101 -4.61 -14.94 21.23
CA PHE A 101 -5.06 -14.30 19.98
C PHE A 101 -6.32 -13.46 20.17
N GLU A 102 -7.35 -13.99 20.81
CA GLU A 102 -8.63 -13.29 20.96
C GLU A 102 -8.51 -11.98 21.78
N PRO A 103 -7.85 -11.96 22.95
CA PRO A 103 -7.56 -10.72 23.65
C PRO A 103 -6.66 -9.77 22.87
N TYR A 104 -5.65 -10.29 22.19
CA TYR A 104 -4.75 -9.49 21.35
C TYR A 104 -5.51 -8.78 20.23
N LEU A 105 -6.33 -9.53 19.47
CA LEU A 105 -7.15 -8.98 18.39
C LEU A 105 -8.16 -7.94 18.91
N ALA A 106 -8.78 -8.19 20.06
CA ALA A 106 -9.75 -7.29 20.67
C ALA A 106 -9.14 -5.97 21.19
N GLN A 107 -7.86 -6.00 21.59
CA GLN A 107 -7.13 -4.84 22.11
C GLN A 107 -6.39 -4.07 21.02
N SER A 108 -6.25 -4.64 19.84
CA SER A 108 -5.67 -3.98 18.69
C SER A 108 -6.71 -3.07 18.01
N ASP A 109 -6.25 -2.16 17.16
CA ASP A 109 -7.11 -1.33 16.33
C ASP A 109 -7.63 -2.08 15.09
N SER A 110 -7.74 -3.40 15.17
CA SER A 110 -8.24 -4.25 14.07
C SER A 110 -9.69 -3.93 13.73
N THR A 111 -10.00 -3.89 12.45
CA THR A 111 -11.36 -3.64 11.94
C THR A 111 -11.98 -4.89 11.33
N ALA A 112 -11.17 -5.77 10.75
CA ALA A 112 -11.59 -7.06 10.21
C ALA A 112 -10.46 -8.09 10.31
N PHE A 113 -10.83 -9.34 10.61
CA PHE A 113 -9.93 -10.49 10.54
C PHE A 113 -10.67 -11.70 9.99
N ILE A 114 -10.16 -12.28 8.89
CA ILE A 114 -10.80 -13.39 8.17
C ILE A 114 -9.76 -14.48 7.89
N VAL A 115 -10.08 -15.74 8.20
CA VAL A 115 -9.27 -16.92 7.84
C VAL A 115 -10.09 -17.80 6.93
N ILE A 116 -9.56 -18.13 5.76
CA ILE A 116 -10.18 -18.99 4.77
C ILE A 116 -9.21 -20.13 4.44
N LYS A 117 -9.74 -21.35 4.39
CA LYS A 117 -9.04 -22.54 3.90
C LYS A 117 -9.98 -23.34 3.01
N ASP A 118 -9.48 -23.83 1.88
CA ASP A 118 -10.23 -24.66 0.94
C ASP A 118 -11.58 -24.01 0.53
N ASP A 119 -11.56 -22.70 0.23
CA ASP A 119 -12.74 -21.88 -0.10
C ASP A 119 -13.81 -21.83 1.04
N THR A 120 -13.41 -22.17 2.28
CA THR A 120 -14.29 -22.14 3.45
C THR A 120 -13.78 -21.11 4.45
N VAL A 121 -14.63 -20.18 4.85
CA VAL A 121 -14.38 -19.23 5.94
C VAL A 121 -14.38 -20.01 7.26
N LEU A 122 -13.23 -20.13 7.88
CA LEU A 122 -13.03 -20.78 9.18
C LEU A 122 -13.20 -19.80 10.35
N TYR A 123 -12.81 -18.55 10.14
CA TYR A 123 -12.91 -17.48 11.13
C TYR A 123 -13.24 -16.17 10.44
N GLU A 124 -14.18 -15.41 10.99
CA GLU A 124 -14.58 -14.09 10.48
C GLU A 124 -14.99 -13.21 11.65
N LYS A 125 -14.32 -12.08 11.84
CA LYS A 125 -14.61 -11.16 12.93
C LYS A 125 -14.42 -9.72 12.48
N TYR A 126 -15.34 -8.86 12.87
CA TYR A 126 -15.32 -7.43 12.66
C TYR A 126 -15.31 -6.73 14.02
N LEU A 127 -14.54 -5.68 14.18
CA LEU A 127 -14.27 -5.02 15.47
C LEU A 127 -14.31 -3.50 15.32
N ASN A 128 -14.26 -2.81 16.45
CA ASN A 128 -14.15 -1.35 16.53
C ASN A 128 -15.23 -0.62 15.72
N GLY A 129 -16.46 -1.13 15.73
CA GLY A 129 -17.61 -0.55 15.02
C GLY A 129 -17.69 -0.86 13.53
N TYR A 130 -16.79 -1.70 13.00
CA TYR A 130 -16.83 -2.18 11.62
C TYR A 130 -17.69 -3.45 11.51
N SER A 131 -18.25 -3.66 10.34
CA SER A 131 -19.07 -4.81 9.95
C SER A 131 -18.61 -5.38 8.61
N GLN A 132 -19.24 -6.46 8.17
CA GLN A 132 -19.00 -7.06 6.85
C GLN A 132 -19.18 -6.05 5.71
N ASP A 133 -20.11 -5.09 5.85
CA ASP A 133 -20.43 -4.08 4.86
C ASP A 133 -19.48 -2.87 4.91
N SER A 134 -18.58 -2.84 5.89
CA SER A 134 -17.67 -1.70 6.07
C SER A 134 -16.57 -1.70 5.02
N VAL A 135 -16.34 -0.53 4.42
CA VAL A 135 -15.24 -0.31 3.50
C VAL A 135 -13.94 -0.27 4.28
N GLN A 136 -12.95 -0.98 3.78
CA GLN A 136 -11.58 -0.99 4.28
C GLN A 136 -10.68 -0.29 3.25
N ARG A 137 -9.82 0.63 3.73
CA ARG A 137 -8.78 1.23 2.89
C ARG A 137 -7.61 0.27 2.79
N SER A 138 -7.15 0.02 1.57
CA SER A 138 -6.06 -0.94 1.30
C SER A 138 -4.69 -0.47 1.76
N PHE A 139 -4.44 0.86 1.77
CA PHE A 139 -3.09 1.39 1.72
C PHE A 139 -2.25 0.63 0.68
N SER A 140 -1.03 0.26 0.99
CA SER A 140 -0.10 -0.33 0.02
C SER A 140 -0.49 -1.70 -0.54
N MET A 141 -1.54 -2.39 -0.02
CA MET A 141 -2.11 -3.53 -0.74
C MET A 141 -2.59 -3.15 -2.15
N ALA A 142 -2.88 -1.88 -2.40
CA ALA A 142 -3.19 -1.34 -3.73
C ALA A 142 -2.09 -1.64 -4.75
N LYS A 143 -0.82 -1.67 -4.34
CA LYS A 143 0.32 -1.96 -5.23
C LYS A 143 0.21 -3.35 -5.87
N SER A 144 -0.22 -4.36 -5.10
CA SER A 144 -0.44 -5.71 -5.63
C SER A 144 -1.60 -5.75 -6.64
N ILE A 145 -2.63 -4.90 -6.43
CA ILE A 145 -3.72 -4.74 -7.43
C ILE A 145 -3.15 -4.06 -8.68
N THR A 146 -2.37 -2.99 -8.54
CA THR A 146 -1.76 -2.27 -9.67
C THR A 146 -0.84 -3.18 -10.47
N SER A 147 0.01 -3.97 -9.81
CA SER A 147 0.85 -4.96 -10.48
C SER A 147 0.02 -6.00 -11.26
N THR A 148 -1.12 -6.40 -10.70
CA THR A 148 -2.06 -7.29 -11.40
C THR A 148 -2.59 -6.65 -12.67
N LEU A 149 -2.92 -5.35 -12.63
CA LEU A 149 -3.35 -4.60 -13.82
C LEU A 149 -2.22 -4.48 -14.86
N VAL A 150 -0.95 -4.39 -14.45
CA VAL A 150 0.20 -4.46 -15.38
C VAL A 150 0.22 -5.81 -16.09
N GLY A 151 0.04 -6.92 -15.38
CA GLY A 151 -0.05 -8.25 -15.98
C GLY A 151 -1.18 -8.36 -17.02
N LEU A 152 -2.36 -7.83 -16.68
CA LEU A 152 -3.50 -7.78 -17.59
C LEU A 152 -3.22 -6.85 -18.78
N ALA A 153 -2.53 -5.75 -18.60
CA ALA A 153 -2.13 -4.84 -19.69
C ALA A 153 -1.12 -5.50 -20.64
N VAL A 154 -0.25 -6.36 -20.15
CA VAL A 154 0.62 -7.22 -21.00
C VAL A 154 -0.22 -8.22 -21.79
N GLN A 155 -1.19 -8.87 -21.15
CA GLN A 155 -2.11 -9.80 -21.83
C GLN A 155 -2.94 -9.13 -22.93
N ASP A 156 -3.40 -7.90 -22.69
CA ASP A 156 -4.18 -7.13 -23.65
C ASP A 156 -3.32 -6.50 -24.76
N GLY A 157 -1.98 -6.57 -24.66
CA GLY A 157 -1.05 -5.97 -25.62
C GLY A 157 -0.86 -4.47 -25.47
N TYR A 158 -1.36 -3.86 -24.39
CA TYR A 158 -1.11 -2.45 -24.05
C TYR A 158 0.32 -2.20 -23.57
N ILE A 159 0.93 -3.20 -22.96
CA ILE A 159 2.35 -3.27 -22.64
C ILE A 159 2.89 -4.47 -23.43
N HIS A 160 3.88 -4.25 -24.29
CA HIS A 160 4.35 -5.34 -25.17
C HIS A 160 5.27 -6.33 -24.44
N SER A 161 6.08 -5.83 -23.50
CA SER A 161 6.99 -6.66 -22.70
C SER A 161 7.31 -5.99 -21.36
N LEU A 162 7.54 -6.80 -20.33
CA LEU A 162 8.08 -6.28 -19.06
C LEU A 162 9.52 -5.74 -19.21
N ASP A 163 10.22 -6.11 -20.25
CA ASP A 163 11.59 -5.65 -20.55
C ASP A 163 11.61 -4.39 -21.42
N ASP A 164 10.43 -3.87 -21.78
CA ASP A 164 10.31 -2.58 -22.46
C ASP A 164 10.78 -1.44 -21.56
N LYS A 165 11.45 -0.46 -22.17
CA LYS A 165 11.85 0.74 -21.45
C LYS A 165 10.64 1.61 -21.09
N MET A 166 10.55 1.99 -19.83
CA MET A 166 9.49 2.87 -19.31
C MET A 166 9.33 4.14 -20.13
N VAL A 167 10.43 4.75 -20.56
CA VAL A 167 10.43 5.97 -21.37
C VAL A 167 9.83 5.79 -22.77
N GLY A 168 9.62 4.58 -23.23
CA GLY A 168 8.85 4.27 -24.45
C GLY A 168 7.36 4.60 -24.29
N TYR A 169 6.85 4.45 -23.08
CA TYR A 169 5.45 4.76 -22.72
C TYR A 169 5.31 6.16 -22.11
N LEU A 170 6.35 6.67 -21.46
CA LEU A 170 6.41 7.97 -20.78
C LEU A 170 7.56 8.82 -21.32
N PRO A 171 7.45 9.33 -22.57
CA PRO A 171 8.55 10.01 -23.25
C PRO A 171 9.00 11.30 -22.57
N GLU A 172 8.20 11.89 -21.68
CA GLU A 172 8.56 13.08 -20.89
C GLU A 172 9.71 12.80 -19.90
N LEU A 173 9.94 11.54 -19.56
CA LEU A 173 11.03 11.11 -18.68
C LEU A 173 12.34 10.81 -19.43
N LYS A 174 12.31 10.84 -20.76
CA LYS A 174 13.50 10.62 -21.59
C LYS A 174 14.57 11.70 -21.35
N GLY A 175 15.83 11.26 -21.26
CA GLY A 175 16.96 12.15 -20.99
C GLY A 175 17.06 12.64 -19.54
N ARG A 176 16.26 12.07 -18.62
CA ARG A 176 16.32 12.38 -17.18
C ARG A 176 17.13 11.35 -16.39
N GLY A 177 17.91 10.50 -17.09
CA GLY A 177 18.70 9.43 -16.51
C GLY A 177 17.93 8.15 -16.17
N LEU A 178 16.64 8.09 -16.56
CA LEU A 178 15.76 6.93 -16.37
C LEU A 178 15.57 6.10 -17.65
N ASP A 179 16.35 6.39 -18.68
CA ASP A 179 16.17 5.83 -20.04
C ASP A 179 16.32 4.31 -20.10
N GLU A 180 17.09 3.73 -19.18
CA GLU A 180 17.33 2.27 -19.12
C GLU A 180 16.31 1.53 -18.22
N MET A 181 15.48 2.23 -17.45
CA MET A 181 14.50 1.62 -16.56
C MET A 181 13.41 0.91 -17.34
N THR A 182 13.16 -0.35 -17.00
CA THR A 182 12.14 -1.20 -17.62
C THR A 182 10.85 -1.25 -16.80
N ILE A 183 9.78 -1.78 -17.38
CA ILE A 183 8.54 -2.08 -16.64
C ILE A 183 8.80 -3.10 -15.51
N ARG A 184 9.67 -4.08 -15.76
CA ARG A 184 10.11 -5.05 -14.73
C ARG A 184 10.79 -4.36 -13.56
N ASP A 185 11.63 -3.33 -13.82
CA ASP A 185 12.31 -2.58 -12.76
C ASP A 185 11.30 -1.86 -11.85
N LEU A 186 10.19 -1.36 -12.42
CA LEU A 186 9.10 -0.79 -11.63
C LEU A 186 8.47 -1.85 -10.72
N LEU A 187 8.07 -2.99 -11.27
CA LEU A 187 7.41 -4.09 -10.55
C LEU A 187 8.25 -4.69 -9.41
N VAL A 188 9.57 -4.71 -9.55
CA VAL A 188 10.48 -5.22 -8.52
C VAL A 188 11.09 -4.13 -7.65
N MET A 189 10.66 -2.87 -7.83
CA MET A 189 11.16 -1.70 -7.09
C MET A 189 12.69 -1.60 -7.12
N ASN A 190 13.25 -1.69 -8.32
CA ASN A 190 14.67 -1.44 -8.54
C ASN A 190 15.00 0.04 -8.31
N SER A 191 16.05 0.32 -7.54
CA SER A 191 16.58 1.69 -7.39
C SER A 191 16.84 2.35 -8.74
N GLY A 192 16.91 3.65 -8.75
CA GLY A 192 17.19 4.44 -9.95
C GLY A 192 16.44 5.77 -9.97
N ILE A 193 15.25 5.83 -9.42
CA ILE A 193 14.49 7.08 -9.24
C ILE A 193 15.03 7.83 -8.03
N ALA A 194 15.18 9.14 -8.15
CA ALA A 194 15.51 9.99 -7.00
C ALA A 194 14.33 9.97 -6.02
N PHE A 195 14.59 9.53 -4.80
CA PHE A 195 13.62 9.41 -3.74
C PHE A 195 14.14 10.03 -2.44
N ASN A 196 13.41 10.99 -1.90
CA ASN A 196 13.77 11.71 -0.70
C ASN A 196 13.07 11.07 0.52
N LEU A 197 13.70 10.02 1.06
CA LEU A 197 13.20 9.30 2.23
C LEU A 197 13.13 10.21 3.46
N LEU A 198 12.04 10.09 4.22
CA LEU A 198 11.90 10.73 5.52
C LEU A 198 12.82 10.04 6.54
N PRO A 199 13.84 10.73 7.08
CA PRO A 199 14.66 10.17 8.14
C PRO A 199 13.83 9.89 9.40
N LYS A 200 14.15 8.82 10.14
CA LYS A 200 13.45 8.44 11.38
C LYS A 200 13.46 9.52 12.45
N ASP A 201 14.47 10.36 12.44
CA ASP A 201 14.69 11.49 13.34
C ASP A 201 14.36 12.85 12.71
N ALA A 202 13.66 12.85 11.58
CA ALA A 202 13.28 14.08 10.90
C ALA A 202 12.40 14.96 11.79
N PHE A 203 12.68 16.27 11.77
CA PHE A 203 11.84 17.22 12.46
C PHE A 203 10.44 17.24 11.84
N ILE A 204 9.38 17.15 12.66
CA ILE A 204 8.00 17.00 12.21
C ILE A 204 7.57 18.03 11.15
N LEU A 205 8.03 19.26 11.25
CA LEU A 205 7.72 20.32 10.27
C LEU A 205 8.44 20.15 8.92
N SER A 206 9.39 19.20 8.80
CA SER A 206 10.04 18.88 7.54
C SER A 206 9.30 17.81 6.72
N GLN A 207 8.39 17.05 7.33
CA GLN A 207 7.62 15.99 6.67
C GLN A 207 6.99 16.40 5.34
N PRO A 208 6.40 17.63 5.20
CA PRO A 208 5.80 18.06 3.95
C PRO A 208 6.74 18.15 2.74
N PHE A 209 8.05 18.08 2.95
CA PHE A 209 9.06 18.17 1.88
C PHE A 209 9.62 16.80 1.46
N TYR A 210 9.14 15.71 2.05
CA TYR A 210 9.55 14.36 1.71
C TYR A 210 8.56 13.68 0.77
N ASP A 211 9.06 12.74 0.00
CA ASP A 211 8.31 12.15 -1.10
C ASP A 211 7.10 11.34 -0.63
N GLU A 212 7.14 10.72 0.55
CA GLU A 212 5.98 10.02 1.10
C GLU A 212 4.76 10.95 1.27
N ALA A 213 4.98 12.15 1.84
CA ALA A 213 3.91 13.14 1.99
C ALA A 213 3.48 13.73 0.66
N LEU A 214 4.43 13.98 -0.25
CA LEU A 214 4.13 14.48 -1.60
C LEU A 214 3.26 13.48 -2.37
N MET A 215 3.65 12.22 -2.43
CA MET A 215 2.88 11.19 -3.15
C MET A 215 1.49 10.97 -2.56
N TYR A 216 1.35 11.13 -1.24
CA TYR A 216 0.07 10.91 -0.58
C TYR A 216 -0.90 12.08 -0.75
N TYR A 217 -0.42 13.35 -0.65
CA TYR A 217 -1.29 14.53 -0.55
C TYR A 217 -1.31 15.44 -1.77
N LEU A 218 -0.42 15.28 -2.77
CA LEU A 218 -0.43 16.11 -3.95
C LEU A 218 -1.74 15.96 -4.76
N PRO A 219 -2.36 17.08 -5.19
CA PRO A 219 -3.59 17.05 -5.98
C PRO A 219 -3.36 16.95 -7.49
N ASN A 220 -2.12 16.78 -7.95
CA ASN A 220 -1.71 16.78 -9.34
C ASN A 220 -0.58 15.76 -9.60
N THR A 221 -0.79 14.55 -9.14
CA THR A 221 0.20 13.46 -9.12
C THR A 221 0.78 13.16 -10.51
N ARG A 222 -0.05 13.14 -11.58
CA ARG A 222 0.45 12.95 -12.96
C ARG A 222 1.55 13.94 -13.32
N SER A 223 1.30 15.22 -13.07
CA SER A 223 2.25 16.30 -13.36
C SER A 223 3.53 16.16 -12.54
N HIS A 224 3.44 15.64 -11.33
CA HIS A 224 4.58 15.44 -10.44
C HIS A 224 5.47 14.28 -10.91
N ILE A 225 4.89 13.11 -11.15
CA ILE A 225 5.66 11.92 -11.55
C ILE A 225 6.31 12.05 -12.93
N LEU A 226 5.77 12.87 -13.83
CA LEU A 226 6.39 13.19 -15.11
C LEU A 226 7.60 14.14 -15.00
N LYS A 227 7.94 14.62 -13.80
CA LYS A 227 9.15 15.43 -13.53
C LYS A 227 10.25 14.63 -12.82
N LEU A 228 10.03 13.37 -12.53
CA LEU A 228 11.01 12.49 -11.91
C LEU A 228 12.31 12.44 -12.71
N HIS A 229 13.39 12.17 -12.03
CA HIS A 229 14.73 12.06 -12.58
C HIS A 229 15.50 10.96 -11.85
N ALA A 230 16.64 10.56 -12.41
CA ALA A 230 17.50 9.57 -11.78
C ALA A 230 18.04 10.04 -10.44
N GLY A 231 18.11 9.11 -9.50
CA GLY A 231 18.86 9.23 -8.27
C GLY A 231 20.38 9.18 -8.49
N ARG A 232 21.11 9.02 -7.39
CA ARG A 232 22.58 8.91 -7.45
C ARG A 232 23.04 7.53 -7.91
N GLU A 233 22.28 6.50 -7.53
CA GLU A 233 22.60 5.11 -7.82
C GLU A 233 21.97 4.65 -9.14
N PRO A 234 22.61 3.75 -9.86
CA PRO A 234 22.06 3.22 -11.10
C PRO A 234 20.80 2.38 -10.85
N VAL A 235 20.03 2.16 -11.92
CA VAL A 235 18.87 1.25 -11.90
C VAL A 235 19.33 -0.14 -11.45
N GLY A 236 18.64 -0.71 -10.47
CA GLY A 236 18.89 -2.06 -9.97
C GLY A 236 20.04 -2.20 -8.97
N ALA A 237 20.66 -1.13 -8.51
CA ALA A 237 21.73 -1.19 -7.52
C ALA A 237 21.25 -1.78 -6.17
N TYR A 238 20.02 -1.51 -5.79
CA TYR A 238 19.38 -2.03 -4.57
C TYR A 238 17.86 -2.05 -4.70
N PHE A 239 17.20 -2.75 -3.80
CA PHE A 239 15.75 -2.65 -3.60
C PHE A 239 15.44 -1.39 -2.80
N LEU A 240 14.49 -0.59 -3.30
CA LEU A 240 13.96 0.58 -2.62
C LEU A 240 12.44 0.59 -2.74
N TYR A 241 11.76 0.30 -1.64
CA TYR A 241 10.31 0.36 -1.59
C TYR A 241 9.85 1.82 -1.60
N ASP A 242 9.15 2.23 -2.65
CA ASP A 242 8.54 3.56 -2.74
C ASP A 242 7.23 3.57 -3.57
N ASP A 243 6.50 4.69 -3.55
CA ASP A 243 5.20 4.83 -4.19
C ASP A 243 5.26 5.32 -5.63
N TYR A 244 6.42 5.78 -6.14
CA TYR A 244 6.54 6.24 -7.52
C TYR A 244 6.34 5.12 -8.53
N TYR A 245 6.81 3.91 -8.22
CA TYR A 245 6.73 2.78 -9.14
C TYR A 245 5.28 2.44 -9.52
N PRO A 246 4.35 2.15 -8.59
CA PRO A 246 2.97 1.84 -8.97
C PRO A 246 2.22 3.04 -9.57
N LEU A 247 2.61 4.28 -9.26
CA LEU A 247 2.04 5.46 -9.90
C LEU A 247 2.48 5.57 -11.37
N LEU A 248 3.74 5.26 -11.68
CA LEU A 248 4.23 5.20 -13.07
C LEU A 248 3.57 4.06 -13.85
N GLU A 249 3.41 2.88 -13.24
CA GLU A 249 2.69 1.75 -13.83
C GLU A 249 1.24 2.15 -14.16
N ALA A 250 0.54 2.78 -13.23
CA ALA A 250 -0.83 3.26 -13.44
C ALA A 250 -0.91 4.27 -14.59
N LEU A 251 0.02 5.21 -14.68
CA LEU A 251 0.05 6.18 -15.77
C LEU A 251 0.33 5.52 -17.12
N ILE A 252 1.18 4.49 -17.17
CA ILE A 252 1.43 3.70 -18.39
C ILE A 252 0.14 3.01 -18.83
N ILE A 253 -0.55 2.32 -17.91
CA ILE A 253 -1.82 1.64 -18.19
C ILE A 253 -2.87 2.64 -18.68
N GLU A 254 -3.02 3.79 -18.02
CA GLU A 254 -3.98 4.81 -18.41
C GLU A 254 -3.72 5.29 -19.84
N ARG A 255 -2.48 5.57 -20.20
CA ARG A 255 -2.11 6.07 -21.53
C ARG A 255 -2.28 5.05 -22.64
N THR A 256 -1.90 3.81 -22.37
CA THR A 256 -1.92 2.77 -23.39
C THR A 256 -3.31 2.17 -23.60
N SER A 257 -4.09 2.03 -22.54
CA SER A 257 -5.46 1.52 -22.60
C SER A 257 -6.50 2.59 -22.95
N HIS A 258 -6.16 3.89 -22.77
CA HIS A 258 -7.09 5.03 -22.84
C HIS A 258 -8.26 4.93 -21.85
N LYS A 259 -8.04 4.23 -20.72
CA LYS A 259 -9.01 4.05 -19.62
C LYS A 259 -8.43 4.56 -18.32
N THR A 260 -9.27 5.07 -17.43
CA THR A 260 -8.86 5.31 -16.06
C THR A 260 -8.52 3.98 -15.38
N ILE A 261 -7.69 4.00 -14.35
CA ILE A 261 -7.36 2.79 -13.58
C ILE A 261 -8.62 2.16 -12.98
N SER A 262 -9.57 2.97 -12.52
CA SER A 262 -10.87 2.47 -12.02
C SER A 262 -11.64 1.71 -13.10
N ALA A 263 -11.77 2.26 -14.30
CA ALA A 263 -12.47 1.60 -15.40
C ALA A 263 -11.75 0.31 -15.86
N TYR A 264 -10.41 0.33 -15.87
CA TYR A 264 -9.62 -0.84 -16.23
C TYR A 264 -9.70 -1.93 -15.14
N THR A 265 -9.67 -1.55 -13.85
CA THR A 265 -9.90 -2.45 -12.72
C THR A 265 -11.30 -3.09 -12.79
N GLU A 266 -12.33 -2.29 -13.06
CA GLU A 266 -13.71 -2.77 -13.18
C GLU A 266 -13.83 -3.82 -14.28
N GLU A 267 -13.39 -3.49 -15.49
CA GLU A 267 -13.53 -4.36 -16.67
C GLU A 267 -12.71 -5.65 -16.57
N LYS A 268 -11.46 -5.53 -16.14
CA LYS A 268 -10.49 -6.62 -16.25
C LYS A 268 -10.38 -7.50 -14.99
N LEU A 269 -10.75 -6.95 -13.84
CA LEU A 269 -10.54 -7.63 -12.58
C LEU A 269 -11.83 -7.74 -11.76
N TRP A 270 -12.42 -6.63 -11.32
CA TRP A 270 -13.43 -6.63 -10.27
C TRP A 270 -14.73 -7.34 -10.67
N THR A 271 -15.21 -7.07 -11.89
CA THR A 271 -16.41 -7.74 -12.44
C THR A 271 -16.18 -9.21 -12.78
N GLN A 272 -14.93 -9.65 -12.88
CA GLN A 272 -14.58 -11.03 -13.25
C GLN A 272 -14.55 -11.99 -12.05
N LEU A 273 -14.45 -11.46 -10.83
CA LEU A 273 -14.17 -12.24 -9.61
C LEU A 273 -15.40 -12.44 -8.70
N GLY A 274 -16.61 -12.19 -9.19
CA GLY A 274 -17.82 -12.37 -8.38
C GLY A 274 -17.75 -11.62 -7.04
N MET A 275 -17.29 -10.39 -7.04
CA MET A 275 -17.19 -9.56 -5.85
C MET A 275 -18.58 -9.31 -5.25
N GLU A 276 -18.68 -9.34 -3.91
CA GLU A 276 -19.97 -9.12 -3.23
C GLU A 276 -20.38 -7.65 -3.28
N TYR A 277 -19.38 -6.75 -3.28
CA TYR A 277 -19.61 -5.32 -3.18
C TYR A 277 -18.82 -4.54 -4.24
N PRO A 278 -19.30 -3.35 -4.61
CA PRO A 278 -18.49 -2.43 -5.36
C PRO A 278 -17.28 -1.97 -4.53
N ALA A 279 -16.21 -1.61 -5.23
CA ALA A 279 -15.02 -1.00 -4.69
C ALA A 279 -14.88 0.45 -5.17
N SER A 280 -13.79 1.11 -4.81
CA SER A 280 -13.42 2.41 -5.37
C SER A 280 -11.91 2.63 -5.32
N TRP A 281 -11.43 3.50 -6.21
CA TRP A 281 -10.11 4.10 -6.10
C TRP A 281 -10.24 5.53 -5.57
N SER A 282 -9.45 5.87 -4.57
CA SER A 282 -9.24 7.27 -4.17
C SER A 282 -8.47 8.01 -5.25
N LEU A 283 -8.83 9.27 -5.49
CA LEU A 283 -8.20 10.13 -6.49
C LEU A 283 -7.33 11.18 -5.80
N ASP A 284 -6.30 11.64 -6.49
CA ASP A 284 -5.48 12.75 -6.03
C ASP A 284 -6.29 14.06 -5.90
N SER A 285 -7.22 14.30 -6.82
CA SER A 285 -8.15 15.42 -6.80
C SER A 285 -9.35 15.16 -7.72
N GLU A 286 -10.41 15.94 -7.61
CA GLU A 286 -11.52 15.93 -8.57
C GLU A 286 -11.08 16.47 -9.94
N GLN A 287 -10.16 17.43 -9.94
CA GLN A 287 -9.71 18.11 -11.14
C GLN A 287 -8.79 17.26 -12.01
N ASP A 288 -7.75 16.66 -11.41
CA ASP A 288 -6.79 15.80 -12.12
C ASP A 288 -7.33 14.39 -12.27
N GLY A 289 -7.97 13.87 -11.22
CA GLY A 289 -8.69 12.61 -11.22
C GLY A 289 -7.79 11.39 -11.42
N PHE A 290 -6.53 11.44 -10.95
CA PHE A 290 -5.61 10.33 -11.03
C PHE A 290 -5.77 9.41 -9.81
N GLU A 291 -5.89 8.14 -10.07
CA GLU A 291 -6.02 7.15 -9.00
C GLU A 291 -4.74 7.03 -8.17
N GLN A 292 -4.90 6.98 -6.85
CA GLN A 292 -3.80 6.72 -5.92
C GLN A 292 -3.38 5.23 -5.99
N ALA A 293 -2.76 4.83 -7.09
CA ALA A 293 -2.44 3.45 -7.41
C ALA A 293 -1.49 2.77 -6.40
N ALA A 294 -0.79 3.56 -5.60
CA ALA A 294 0.09 3.05 -4.55
C ALA A 294 -0.64 2.71 -3.24
N SER A 295 -1.82 3.34 -2.95
CA SER A 295 -2.41 3.28 -1.60
C SER A 295 -3.94 3.47 -1.54
N GLY A 296 -4.60 3.72 -2.66
CA GLY A 296 -5.95 4.28 -2.67
C GLY A 296 -7.09 3.33 -3.00
N PHE A 297 -6.90 2.03 -3.02
CA PHE A 297 -7.99 1.09 -3.28
C PHE A 297 -8.83 0.84 -2.03
N ASN A 298 -10.15 0.85 -2.16
CA ASN A 298 -11.09 0.72 -1.05
C ASN A 298 -12.13 -0.34 -1.38
N ALA A 299 -12.20 -1.39 -0.55
CA ALA A 299 -13.12 -2.52 -0.75
C ALA A 299 -13.51 -3.13 0.61
N ARG A 300 -14.39 -4.14 0.62
CA ARG A 300 -14.72 -4.90 1.82
C ARG A 300 -13.67 -6.00 2.05
N ALA A 301 -13.48 -6.38 3.31
CA ALA A 301 -12.48 -7.38 3.68
C ALA A 301 -12.68 -8.72 2.96
N ILE A 302 -13.92 -9.15 2.79
CA ILE A 302 -14.23 -10.41 2.07
C ILE A 302 -13.87 -10.34 0.58
N ASP A 303 -13.98 -9.18 -0.05
CA ASP A 303 -13.61 -9.02 -1.45
C ASP A 303 -12.08 -8.93 -1.64
N PHE A 304 -11.35 -8.43 -0.64
CA PHE A 304 -9.88 -8.61 -0.59
C PHE A 304 -9.48 -10.09 -0.51
N ALA A 305 -10.24 -10.92 0.22
CA ALA A 305 -10.00 -12.36 0.25
C ALA A 305 -10.22 -13.01 -1.13
N LYS A 306 -11.20 -12.56 -1.92
CA LYS A 306 -11.41 -13.04 -3.29
C LYS A 306 -10.26 -12.64 -4.22
N PHE A 307 -9.71 -11.45 -4.07
CA PHE A 307 -8.47 -11.09 -4.77
C PHE A 307 -7.32 -12.03 -4.37
N GLY A 308 -7.18 -12.34 -3.08
CA GLY A 308 -6.22 -13.34 -2.60
C GLY A 308 -6.45 -14.73 -3.21
N ARG A 309 -7.73 -15.17 -3.33
CA ARG A 309 -8.08 -16.44 -3.96
C ARG A 309 -7.65 -16.54 -5.43
N LEU A 310 -7.74 -15.43 -6.17
CA LEU A 310 -7.26 -15.40 -7.55
C LEU A 310 -5.78 -15.79 -7.66
N PHE A 311 -4.95 -15.27 -6.77
CA PHE A 311 -3.52 -15.60 -6.70
C PHE A 311 -3.28 -17.01 -6.16
N LEU A 312 -4.02 -17.43 -5.13
CA LEU A 312 -3.97 -18.79 -4.59
C LEU A 312 -4.26 -19.85 -5.67
N LYS A 313 -5.09 -19.52 -6.66
CA LYS A 313 -5.46 -20.40 -7.79
C LYS A 313 -4.70 -20.06 -9.09
N ASP A 314 -3.53 -19.44 -8.99
CA ASP A 314 -2.65 -19.06 -10.11
C ASP A 314 -3.39 -18.35 -11.26
N GLY A 315 -4.25 -17.43 -10.91
CA GLY A 315 -4.99 -16.60 -11.87
C GLY A 315 -6.24 -17.25 -12.46
N ILE A 316 -6.65 -18.43 -11.97
CA ILE A 316 -7.85 -19.12 -12.42
C ILE A 316 -9.03 -18.77 -11.48
N TRP A 317 -10.14 -18.36 -12.04
CA TRP A 317 -11.38 -18.07 -11.33
C TRP A 317 -12.55 -18.87 -11.92
N GLU A 318 -13.14 -19.78 -11.14
CA GLU A 318 -14.27 -20.62 -11.57
C GLU A 318 -14.05 -21.25 -12.97
N GLY A 319 -12.87 -21.85 -13.16
CA GLY A 319 -12.46 -22.49 -14.41
C GLY A 319 -12.06 -21.55 -15.55
N ARG A 320 -12.12 -20.22 -15.36
CA ARG A 320 -11.70 -19.21 -16.35
C ARG A 320 -10.32 -18.68 -16.00
N GLN A 321 -9.44 -18.58 -16.98
CA GLN A 321 -8.15 -17.89 -16.82
C GLN A 321 -8.40 -16.39 -16.84
N ILE A 322 -8.17 -15.71 -15.74
CA ILE A 322 -8.30 -14.26 -15.58
C ILE A 322 -6.94 -13.58 -15.75
N LEU A 323 -5.91 -14.01 -14.98
CA LEU A 323 -4.57 -13.48 -15.13
C LEU A 323 -3.85 -14.17 -16.31
N PRO A 324 -2.82 -13.56 -16.89
CA PRO A 324 -1.96 -14.23 -17.85
C PRO A 324 -1.48 -15.58 -17.30
N ILE A 325 -1.39 -16.59 -18.14
CA ILE A 325 -0.92 -17.92 -17.72
C ILE A 325 0.46 -17.80 -17.07
N GLY A 326 0.57 -18.31 -15.84
CA GLY A 326 1.80 -18.28 -15.05
C GLY A 326 2.07 -16.95 -14.36
N TRP A 327 1.24 -15.91 -14.54
CA TRP A 327 1.46 -14.60 -13.90
C TRP A 327 1.42 -14.69 -12.37
N GLY A 328 0.45 -15.43 -11.81
CA GLY A 328 0.34 -15.59 -10.36
C GLY A 328 1.63 -16.12 -9.76
N LYS A 329 2.17 -17.19 -10.33
CA LYS A 329 3.43 -17.79 -9.92
C LYS A 329 4.62 -16.84 -10.19
N GLU A 330 4.69 -16.23 -11.37
CA GLU A 330 5.78 -15.29 -11.71
C GLU A 330 5.81 -14.11 -10.74
N ALA A 331 4.66 -13.55 -10.40
CA ALA A 331 4.57 -12.38 -9.53
C ALA A 331 4.91 -12.67 -8.06
N THR A 332 4.71 -13.90 -7.59
CA THR A 332 4.76 -14.23 -6.17
C THR A 332 5.88 -15.19 -5.76
N SER A 333 6.55 -15.88 -6.72
CA SER A 333 7.63 -16.78 -6.37
C SER A 333 8.96 -16.06 -6.10
N PRO A 334 9.77 -16.54 -5.14
CA PRO A 334 11.08 -15.97 -4.89
C PRO A 334 11.99 -16.08 -6.13
N ASP A 335 12.82 -15.06 -6.35
CA ASP A 335 13.90 -15.13 -7.32
C ASP A 335 15.22 -15.46 -6.60
N PRO A 336 15.77 -16.66 -6.76
CA PRO A 336 17.01 -17.05 -6.10
C PRO A 336 18.23 -16.25 -6.58
N ASN A 337 18.11 -15.55 -7.71
CA ASN A 337 19.17 -14.72 -8.27
C ASN A 337 19.11 -13.27 -7.75
N ASP A 338 18.03 -12.87 -7.08
CA ASP A 338 17.94 -11.53 -6.49
C ASP A 338 18.84 -11.42 -5.26
N LYS A 339 20.02 -10.86 -5.47
CA LYS A 339 21.03 -10.59 -4.43
C LYS A 339 21.13 -9.10 -4.08
N ARG A 340 20.23 -8.26 -4.59
CA ARG A 340 20.28 -6.83 -4.31
C ARG A 340 20.22 -6.55 -2.80
N PRO A 341 21.00 -5.60 -2.28
CA PRO A 341 20.82 -5.11 -0.93
C PRO A 341 19.48 -4.36 -0.81
N TRP A 342 18.92 -4.31 0.39
CA TRP A 342 17.68 -3.60 0.66
C TRP A 342 17.96 -2.32 1.46
N MET A 343 17.40 -1.20 1.00
CA MET A 343 17.53 0.09 1.69
C MET A 343 16.47 0.27 2.79
N ASN A 344 15.31 -0.35 2.62
CA ASN A 344 14.27 -0.45 3.64
C ASN A 344 13.94 -1.92 3.90
N ASP A 345 13.41 -2.21 5.09
CA ASP A 345 13.00 -3.54 5.56
C ASP A 345 14.08 -4.66 5.47
N PRO A 346 15.36 -4.37 5.81
CA PRO A 346 16.42 -5.37 5.71
C PRO A 346 16.15 -6.61 6.59
N ASN A 347 15.49 -6.43 7.74
CA ASN A 347 15.13 -7.53 8.64
C ASN A 347 14.21 -8.56 7.97
N TRP A 348 13.31 -8.13 7.08
CA TRP A 348 12.45 -9.05 6.33
C TRP A 348 13.28 -9.93 5.40
N LYS A 349 14.24 -9.33 4.69
CA LYS A 349 15.17 -10.08 3.81
C LYS A 349 16.02 -11.07 4.58
N ASP A 350 16.57 -10.65 5.73
CA ASP A 350 17.43 -11.48 6.58
C ASP A 350 16.67 -12.68 7.17
N ALA A 351 15.36 -12.56 7.34
CA ALA A 351 14.47 -13.64 7.77
C ALA A 351 14.03 -14.60 6.64
N GLY A 352 14.68 -14.55 5.46
CA GLY A 352 14.30 -15.34 4.29
C GLY A 352 13.19 -14.71 3.46
N GLY A 353 12.92 -13.45 3.69
CA GLY A 353 11.93 -12.69 2.95
C GLY A 353 12.44 -12.24 1.57
N TYR A 354 11.50 -12.03 0.67
CA TYR A 354 11.73 -11.48 -0.67
C TYR A 354 10.64 -10.50 -1.07
N TYR A 355 10.86 -9.77 -2.15
CA TYR A 355 9.86 -8.87 -2.73
C TYR A 355 9.83 -9.04 -4.25
N LYS A 356 8.65 -9.24 -4.81
CA LYS A 356 8.48 -9.39 -6.26
C LYS A 356 7.09 -8.92 -6.70
N TYR A 357 7.03 -8.12 -7.73
CA TYR A 357 5.81 -7.59 -8.35
C TYR A 357 4.76 -7.10 -7.34
N HIS A 358 5.25 -6.32 -6.38
CA HIS A 358 4.47 -5.72 -5.29
C HIS A 358 3.86 -6.74 -4.31
N TRP A 359 4.47 -7.92 -4.20
CA TRP A 359 4.20 -8.91 -3.16
C TRP A 359 5.41 -9.09 -2.26
N TRP A 360 5.15 -9.13 -0.96
CA TRP A 360 6.12 -9.53 0.05
C TRP A 360 6.02 -11.02 0.24
N GLY A 361 7.10 -11.74 0.24
CA GLY A 361 7.09 -13.18 0.42
C GLY A 361 8.09 -13.66 1.46
N ILE A 362 7.92 -14.89 1.91
CA ILE A 362 8.83 -15.59 2.81
C ILE A 362 8.98 -17.03 2.35
N VAL A 363 10.22 -17.51 2.29
CA VAL A 363 10.53 -18.90 1.97
C VAL A 363 10.48 -19.72 3.25
N ASN A 364 9.75 -20.84 3.23
CA ASN A 364 9.63 -21.78 4.32
C ASN A 364 10.81 -22.74 4.36
N GLU A 365 11.03 -23.40 5.51
CA GLU A 365 12.13 -24.36 5.69
C GLU A 365 12.08 -25.55 4.71
N ASP A 366 10.89 -25.95 4.29
CA ASP A 366 10.65 -27.04 3.33
C ASP A 366 10.80 -26.60 1.85
N GLY A 367 11.15 -25.33 1.61
CA GLY A 367 11.30 -24.75 0.28
C GLY A 367 10.00 -24.27 -0.36
N THR A 368 8.84 -24.44 0.29
CA THR A 368 7.61 -23.77 -0.11
C THR A 368 7.70 -22.27 0.23
N TYR A 369 6.75 -21.49 -0.22
CA TYR A 369 6.72 -20.06 0.11
C TYR A 369 5.30 -19.56 0.32
N ASP A 370 5.20 -18.58 1.19
CA ASP A 370 3.99 -17.81 1.44
C ASP A 370 4.23 -16.37 0.99
N TYR A 371 3.16 -15.63 0.68
CA TYR A 371 3.27 -14.24 0.27
C TYR A 371 2.10 -13.41 0.75
N THR A 372 2.29 -12.11 0.80
CA THR A 372 1.30 -11.18 1.33
C THR A 372 1.34 -9.85 0.59
N ALA A 373 0.17 -9.30 0.28
CA ALA A 373 0.02 -7.88 0.05
C ALA A 373 -0.05 -7.18 1.41
N THR A 374 0.61 -6.03 1.55
CA THR A 374 0.67 -5.32 2.83
C THR A 374 0.25 -3.87 2.71
N GLY A 375 -0.27 -3.29 3.79
CA GLY A 375 -0.64 -1.89 3.86
C GLY A 375 -0.41 -1.28 5.24
N SER A 376 0.28 -0.13 5.26
CA SER A 376 0.56 0.65 6.47
C SER A 376 -0.12 2.03 6.36
N PRO A 377 -0.57 2.62 7.48
CA PRO A 377 -0.27 2.31 8.89
C PRO A 377 -1.18 1.27 9.55
N GLY A 378 -2.22 0.76 8.91
CA GLY A 378 -3.27 -0.03 9.58
C GLY A 378 -2.97 -1.53 9.75
N GLY A 379 -1.80 -2.02 9.34
CA GLY A 379 -1.50 -3.45 9.40
C GLY A 379 -2.32 -4.29 8.42
N GLN A 380 -2.79 -3.70 7.33
CA GLN A 380 -3.56 -4.41 6.30
C GLN A 380 -2.73 -5.50 5.66
N ILE A 381 -3.29 -6.69 5.54
CA ILE A 381 -2.69 -7.81 4.80
C ILE A 381 -3.74 -8.59 4.00
N ILE A 382 -3.29 -9.16 2.90
CA ILE A 382 -3.86 -10.34 2.26
C ILE A 382 -2.75 -11.38 2.23
N TYR A 383 -2.72 -12.24 3.25
CA TYR A 383 -1.73 -13.30 3.38
C TYR A 383 -2.22 -14.55 2.66
N ILE A 384 -1.35 -15.18 1.88
CA ILE A 384 -1.66 -16.34 1.04
C ILE A 384 -0.62 -17.42 1.27
N SER A 385 -1.07 -18.63 1.57
CA SER A 385 -0.24 -19.83 1.71
C SER A 385 -0.71 -20.88 0.71
N PRO A 386 -0.01 -21.03 -0.42
CA PRO A 386 -0.36 -22.04 -1.42
C PRO A 386 -0.30 -23.48 -0.90
N SER A 387 0.72 -23.80 -0.08
CA SER A 387 0.88 -25.14 0.49
C SER A 387 -0.25 -25.55 1.44
N HIS A 388 -0.92 -24.58 2.07
CA HIS A 388 -2.06 -24.81 2.97
C HIS A 388 -3.42 -24.53 2.33
N ASN A 389 -3.43 -24.08 1.06
CA ASN A 389 -4.61 -23.60 0.35
C ASN A 389 -5.43 -22.61 1.20
N ALA A 390 -4.73 -21.62 1.81
CA ALA A 390 -5.29 -20.74 2.82
C ALA A 390 -5.01 -19.25 2.52
N ILE A 391 -5.95 -18.42 2.98
CA ILE A 391 -5.91 -16.96 2.87
C ILE A 391 -6.23 -16.37 4.24
N VAL A 392 -5.51 -15.34 4.65
CA VAL A 392 -5.87 -14.53 5.81
C VAL A 392 -5.94 -13.06 5.39
N VAL A 393 -7.03 -12.40 5.75
CA VAL A 393 -7.19 -10.96 5.57
C VAL A 393 -7.23 -10.31 6.95
N HIS A 394 -6.42 -9.29 7.13
CA HIS A 394 -6.50 -8.38 8.27
C HIS A 394 -6.60 -6.94 7.79
N ASN A 395 -7.47 -6.18 8.43
CA ASN A 395 -7.56 -4.74 8.30
C ASN A 395 -7.58 -4.10 9.69
N GLY A 396 -7.00 -2.92 9.82
CA GLY A 396 -6.95 -2.18 11.08
C GLY A 396 -6.68 -0.68 10.87
N ALA A 397 -6.80 0.09 11.94
CA ALA A 397 -6.52 1.53 11.94
C ALA A 397 -5.06 1.83 12.29
N SER A 398 -4.39 0.93 13.00
CA SER A 398 -2.95 0.98 13.28
C SER A 398 -2.37 -0.43 13.30
N GLY A 399 -1.05 -0.55 13.27
CA GLY A 399 -0.35 -1.82 13.36
C GLY A 399 0.68 -2.03 12.26
N ASP A 400 1.64 -2.90 12.54
CA ASP A 400 2.67 -3.30 11.59
C ASP A 400 2.16 -4.47 10.73
N PRO A 401 2.07 -4.33 9.39
CA PRO A 401 1.61 -5.38 8.51
C PRO A 401 2.51 -6.63 8.54
N MET A 402 3.80 -6.48 8.83
CA MET A 402 4.72 -7.63 8.94
C MET A 402 4.42 -8.47 10.18
N VAL A 403 4.04 -7.85 11.29
CA VAL A 403 3.57 -8.54 12.50
C VAL A 403 2.30 -9.34 12.20
N TRP A 404 1.33 -8.72 11.51
CA TRP A 404 0.10 -9.40 11.13
C TRP A 404 0.34 -10.52 10.12
N ALA A 405 1.30 -10.38 9.22
CA ALA A 405 1.71 -11.47 8.32
C ALA A 405 2.30 -12.66 9.10
N MET A 406 3.12 -12.41 10.15
CA MET A 406 3.65 -13.50 10.99
C MET A 406 2.57 -14.16 11.86
N ILE A 407 1.61 -13.40 12.36
CA ILE A 407 0.42 -13.93 13.03
C ILE A 407 -0.38 -14.82 12.09
N ALA A 408 -0.68 -14.33 10.88
CA ALA A 408 -1.38 -15.08 9.84
C ALA A 408 -0.65 -16.39 9.49
N ARG A 409 0.67 -16.33 9.33
CA ARG A 409 1.53 -17.49 9.09
C ARG A 409 1.41 -18.51 10.21
N SER A 410 1.51 -18.06 11.47
CA SER A 410 1.38 -18.96 12.62
C SER A 410 0.00 -19.65 12.67
N ILE A 411 -1.07 -18.92 12.37
CA ILE A 411 -2.41 -19.50 12.28
C ILE A 411 -2.47 -20.55 11.17
N VAL A 412 -2.07 -20.20 9.95
CA VAL A 412 -2.20 -21.04 8.76
C VAL A 412 -1.38 -22.32 8.90
N HIS A 413 -0.13 -22.22 9.37
CA HIS A 413 0.74 -23.40 9.58
C HIS A 413 0.27 -24.28 10.74
N GLY A 414 -0.58 -23.78 11.63
CA GLY A 414 -1.26 -24.55 12.68
C GLY A 414 -2.55 -25.23 12.24
N LEU A 415 -3.09 -24.91 11.05
CA LEU A 415 -4.30 -25.55 10.53
C LEU A 415 -4.01 -27.00 10.12
N LYS A 416 -4.87 -27.90 10.58
CA LYS A 416 -4.78 -29.33 10.20
C LYS A 416 -5.38 -29.60 8.83
#